data_54fbaca46819b439178f79685f8e242e
#
_entry.id   54fbaca46819b439178f79685f8e242e
#
_cell.length_a   1.000
_cell.length_b   1.000
_cell.length_c   1.000
_cell.angle_alpha   90.00
_cell.angle_beta   90.00
_cell.angle_gamma   90.00
#
_symmetry.space_group_name_H-M   'P 1'
#
loop_
_entity.id
_entity.type
_entity.pdbx_description
1 polymer ?
#
loop_
_entity_poly.entity_id
_entity_poly.type
_entity_poly.pdbx_seq_one_letter_code
_entity_poly.pdbx_strand_id
1 'polypeptide(L)'
;MCDQITNSTLNRVTATVEPVGTPTDFQLFAGLGEKQPILSIPVRVHLKNPLIGGNCYIGTKSSPIVLRPQNQTTPGVAAESFTANGTPADTGEMVRLAATGAGQEDTTFAAPGASGCGPLGLGAFNWAVNLKSGLPAASGKNSLTLNSASTYLATLTDPGSASPDQGRTFSQYWHSAAK
;
A
#
# COMPACT_ATOMS: atom_id res chain seq x y z
N MET A 1 -16.84 -23.99 29.78
CA MET A 1 -17.60 -22.71 29.76
C MET A 1 -16.75 -21.51 29.37
N CYS A 2 -15.44 -21.63 29.15
CA CYS A 2 -14.55 -20.52 28.68
C CYS A 2 -14.40 -20.40 27.15
N ASP A 3 -14.70 -21.45 26.38
CA ASP A 3 -14.47 -21.45 24.91
C ASP A 3 -15.51 -20.65 24.12
N GLN A 4 -16.66 -20.33 24.71
CA GLN A 4 -17.70 -19.54 24.03
C GLN A 4 -17.45 -18.02 24.10
N ILE A 5 -16.58 -17.55 24.98
CA ILE A 5 -16.28 -16.11 25.11
C ILE A 5 -15.23 -15.66 24.06
N THR A 6 -14.38 -16.57 23.60
CA THR A 6 -13.31 -16.26 22.64
C THR A 6 -13.78 -16.11 21.19
N ASN A 7 -14.99 -16.56 20.87
CA ASN A 7 -15.55 -16.55 19.50
C ASN A 7 -16.69 -15.55 19.31
N SER A 8 -16.92 -14.65 20.27
CA SER A 8 -17.97 -13.64 20.14
C SER A 8 -17.54 -12.57 19.14
N THR A 9 -18.47 -12.06 18.34
CA THR A 9 -18.27 -10.92 17.42
C THR A 9 -17.78 -9.66 18.15
N LEU A 10 -17.97 -9.59 19.45
CA LEU A 10 -17.49 -8.51 20.32
C LEU A 10 -15.96 -8.49 20.49
N ASN A 11 -15.29 -9.64 20.34
CA ASN A 11 -13.84 -9.76 20.47
C ASN A 11 -13.10 -9.62 19.14
N ARG A 12 -13.83 -9.58 18.01
CA ARG A 12 -13.24 -9.50 16.68
C ARG A 12 -12.99 -8.05 16.30
N VAL A 13 -11.72 -7.68 16.12
CA VAL A 13 -11.32 -6.41 15.55
C VAL A 13 -11.00 -6.61 14.06
N THR A 14 -11.62 -5.82 13.20
CA THR A 14 -11.25 -5.72 11.79
C THR A 14 -10.35 -4.52 11.61
N ALA A 15 -9.20 -4.72 10.96
CA ALA A 15 -8.26 -3.66 10.61
C ALA A 15 -8.26 -3.47 9.08
N THR A 16 -8.40 -2.24 8.62
CA THR A 16 -8.32 -1.86 7.21
C THR A 16 -7.28 -0.77 7.04
N VAL A 17 -6.35 -0.96 6.12
CA VAL A 17 -5.38 0.07 5.76
C VAL A 17 -6.03 1.01 4.74
N GLU A 18 -5.99 2.31 5.01
CA GLU A 18 -6.58 3.35 4.18
C GLU A 18 -5.51 4.38 3.79
N PRO A 19 -5.36 4.74 2.51
CA PRO A 19 -4.48 5.84 2.12
C PRO A 19 -5.05 7.17 2.65
N VAL A 20 -4.16 8.07 3.12
CA VAL A 20 -4.56 9.38 3.64
C VAL A 20 -3.89 10.56 2.92
N GLY A 21 -3.11 10.26 1.89
CA GLY A 21 -2.44 11.24 1.04
C GLY A 21 -1.94 10.61 -0.25
N THR A 22 -1.34 11.43 -1.11
CA THR A 22 -0.72 10.97 -2.35
C THR A 22 0.62 10.31 -2.02
N PRO A 23 0.98 9.18 -2.64
CA PRO A 23 2.32 8.63 -2.58
C PRO A 23 3.37 9.63 -3.08
N THR A 24 4.53 9.65 -2.43
CA THR A 24 5.67 10.54 -2.76
C THR A 24 6.96 9.74 -2.87
N ASP A 25 8.06 10.43 -3.12
CA ASP A 25 9.43 9.86 -3.13
C ASP A 25 9.59 8.66 -4.06
N PHE A 26 8.87 8.65 -5.20
CA PHE A 26 8.94 7.55 -6.14
C PHE A 26 10.34 7.43 -6.76
N GLN A 27 10.95 6.26 -6.59
CA GLN A 27 12.26 5.91 -7.10
C GLN A 27 12.13 4.91 -8.26
N LEU A 28 12.28 5.42 -9.47
CA LEU A 28 11.99 4.70 -10.72
C LEU A 28 12.62 3.30 -10.79
N PHE A 29 13.88 3.18 -10.38
CA PHE A 29 14.65 1.94 -10.50
C PHE A 29 14.72 1.14 -9.19
N ALA A 30 14.24 1.67 -8.07
CA ALA A 30 14.26 0.95 -6.80
C ALA A 30 13.40 -0.32 -6.84
N GLY A 31 12.34 -0.32 -7.63
CA GLY A 31 11.48 -1.50 -7.84
C GLY A 31 12.16 -2.63 -8.62
N LEU A 32 13.29 -2.35 -9.30
CA LEU A 32 14.07 -3.32 -10.07
C LEU A 32 15.27 -3.87 -9.28
N GLY A 33 15.57 -3.29 -8.12
CA GLY A 33 16.70 -3.66 -7.26
C GLY A 33 16.24 -4.12 -5.88
N GLU A 34 17.20 -4.22 -4.96
CA GLU A 34 16.98 -4.63 -3.57
C GLU A 34 17.24 -3.49 -2.59
N LYS A 35 16.56 -3.54 -1.42
CA LYS A 35 16.86 -2.73 -0.23
C LYS A 35 16.84 -1.23 -0.46
N GLN A 36 16.08 -0.78 -1.45
CA GLN A 36 15.84 0.63 -1.70
C GLN A 36 14.34 0.90 -1.63
N PRO A 37 13.91 1.93 -0.89
CA PRO A 37 12.50 2.33 -0.86
C PRO A 37 12.00 2.70 -2.26
N ILE A 38 10.87 2.10 -2.65
CA ILE A 38 10.29 2.32 -3.99
C ILE A 38 9.48 3.62 -4.00
N LEU A 39 8.74 3.87 -2.93
CA LEU A 39 7.94 5.09 -2.74
C LEU A 39 7.56 5.24 -1.27
N SER A 40 7.04 6.40 -0.91
CA SER A 40 6.46 6.67 0.42
C SER A 40 4.94 6.71 0.31
N ILE A 41 4.24 5.90 1.10
CA ILE A 41 2.78 5.78 1.09
C ILE A 41 2.24 6.22 2.45
N PRO A 42 1.59 7.39 2.56
CA PRO A 42 0.94 7.79 3.80
C PRO A 42 -0.38 7.05 3.98
N VAL A 43 -0.48 6.28 5.07
CA VAL A 43 -1.67 5.49 5.40
C VAL A 43 -2.11 5.69 6.85
N ARG A 44 -3.33 5.25 7.15
CA ARG A 44 -3.83 5.01 8.50
C ARG A 44 -4.45 3.62 8.58
N VAL A 45 -4.57 3.08 9.77
CA VAL A 45 -5.27 1.82 10.00
C VAL A 45 -6.59 2.12 10.69
N HIS A 46 -7.69 1.77 10.04
CA HIS A 46 -9.03 1.86 10.57
C HIS A 46 -9.38 0.57 11.33
N LEU A 47 -9.66 0.69 12.60
CA LEU A 47 -10.05 -0.43 13.46
C LEU A 47 -11.55 -0.41 13.67
N LYS A 48 -12.21 -1.53 13.41
CA LYS A 48 -13.66 -1.70 13.60
C LYS A 48 -13.97 -2.83 14.56
N ASN A 49 -14.74 -2.50 15.59
CA ASN A 49 -15.29 -3.46 16.53
C ASN A 49 -16.44 -2.77 17.27
N PRO A 50 -17.53 -3.47 17.66
CA PRO A 50 -18.67 -2.87 18.35
C PRO A 50 -18.32 -2.09 19.61
N LEU A 51 -17.27 -2.48 20.33
CA LEU A 51 -16.86 -1.80 21.58
C LEU A 51 -16.05 -0.54 21.35
N ILE A 52 -15.16 -0.53 20.33
CA ILE A 52 -14.29 0.62 20.05
C ILE A 52 -14.91 1.62 19.07
N GLY A 53 -16.10 1.31 18.56
CA GLY A 53 -16.83 2.18 17.65
C GLY A 53 -16.30 2.15 16.20
N GLY A 54 -16.85 3.03 15.37
CA GLY A 54 -16.52 3.12 13.94
C GLY A 54 -15.48 4.18 13.58
N ASN A 55 -14.94 4.92 14.56
CA ASN A 55 -14.01 6.04 14.32
C ASN A 55 -12.62 5.82 14.96
N CYS A 56 -12.26 4.56 15.20
CA CYS A 56 -10.99 4.21 15.81
C CYS A 56 -9.90 4.05 14.76
N TYR A 57 -8.86 4.87 14.82
CA TYR A 57 -7.77 4.87 13.84
C TYR A 57 -6.40 4.84 14.52
N ILE A 58 -5.45 4.15 13.91
CA ILE A 58 -4.01 4.30 14.18
C ILE A 58 -3.45 5.14 13.03
N GLY A 59 -2.89 6.30 13.36
CA GLY A 59 -2.54 7.32 12.39
C GLY A 59 -3.74 8.17 11.97
N THR A 60 -3.44 9.36 11.50
CA THR A 60 -4.41 10.35 11.01
C THR A 60 -3.90 10.99 9.73
N LYS A 61 -4.72 11.83 9.08
CA LYS A 61 -4.28 12.59 7.92
C LYS A 61 -3.12 13.54 8.25
N SER A 62 -3.08 14.10 9.46
CA SER A 62 -2.02 15.00 9.93
C SER A 62 -0.83 14.28 10.58
N SER A 63 -0.98 13.02 10.95
CA SER A 63 0.07 12.16 11.53
C SER A 63 -0.08 10.74 10.98
N PRO A 64 0.20 10.53 9.69
CA PRO A 64 0.06 9.22 9.05
C PRO A 64 1.16 8.24 9.48
N ILE A 65 0.90 6.97 9.24
CA ILE A 65 1.96 5.96 9.12
C ILE A 65 2.52 6.12 7.70
N VAL A 66 3.81 6.35 7.55
CA VAL A 66 4.44 6.45 6.23
C VAL A 66 5.17 5.14 5.94
N LEU A 67 4.61 4.37 5.03
CA LEU A 67 5.20 3.11 4.58
C LEU A 67 6.18 3.35 3.43
N ARG A 68 7.34 2.66 3.47
CA ARG A 68 8.41 2.72 2.47
C ARG A 68 8.82 1.31 2.05
N PRO A 69 7.97 0.59 1.31
CA PRO A 69 8.29 -0.77 0.90
C PRO A 69 9.54 -0.82 0.02
N GLN A 70 10.37 -1.84 0.26
CA GLN A 70 11.57 -2.14 -0.50
C GLN A 70 11.61 -3.63 -0.82
N ASN A 71 12.21 -4.01 -1.95
CA ASN A 71 12.38 -5.41 -2.28
C ASN A 71 13.41 -6.07 -1.35
N GLN A 72 13.11 -7.26 -0.86
CA GLN A 72 14.02 -8.07 -0.04
C GLN A 72 15.05 -8.81 -0.89
N THR A 73 14.64 -9.20 -2.09
CA THR A 73 15.44 -9.93 -3.08
C THR A 73 15.31 -9.27 -4.43
N THR A 74 16.27 -9.48 -5.31
CA THR A 74 16.18 -9.02 -6.70
C THR A 74 14.98 -9.65 -7.40
N PRO A 75 14.05 -8.85 -7.94
CA PRO A 75 12.92 -9.39 -8.71
C PRO A 75 13.36 -9.96 -10.05
N GLY A 76 12.56 -10.88 -10.58
CA GLY A 76 12.63 -11.22 -11.99
C GLY A 76 12.08 -10.07 -12.81
N VAL A 77 12.81 -9.64 -13.83
CA VAL A 77 12.39 -8.52 -14.69
C VAL A 77 12.06 -9.03 -16.09
N ALA A 78 10.87 -8.71 -16.58
CA ALA A 78 10.43 -8.99 -17.94
C ALA A 78 9.95 -7.72 -18.61
N ALA A 79 10.21 -7.60 -19.91
CA ALA A 79 9.60 -6.59 -20.78
C ALA A 79 8.38 -7.20 -21.46
N GLU A 80 7.26 -6.52 -21.39
CA GLU A 80 6.00 -6.95 -21.99
C GLU A 80 5.49 -5.85 -22.89
N SER A 81 5.09 -6.20 -24.11
CA SER A 81 4.51 -5.26 -25.07
C SER A 81 3.01 -5.48 -25.18
N PHE A 82 2.29 -4.39 -25.43
CA PHE A 82 0.84 -4.38 -25.56
C PHE A 82 0.39 -3.50 -26.72
N THR A 83 -0.64 -3.95 -27.42
CA THR A 83 -1.33 -3.14 -28.43
C THR A 83 -2.13 -2.00 -27.77
N ALA A 84 -2.62 -1.08 -28.60
CA ALA A 84 -3.52 0.00 -28.18
C ALA A 84 -4.73 -0.46 -27.34
N ASN A 85 -5.20 -1.68 -27.55
CA ASN A 85 -6.32 -2.27 -26.82
C ASN A 85 -5.89 -3.04 -25.56
N GLY A 86 -4.61 -3.00 -25.19
CA GLY A 86 -4.08 -3.70 -24.02
C GLY A 86 -3.94 -5.21 -24.19
N THR A 87 -3.93 -5.70 -25.42
CA THR A 87 -3.67 -7.12 -25.72
C THR A 87 -2.15 -7.34 -25.75
N PRO A 88 -1.62 -8.36 -25.04
CA PRO A 88 -0.20 -8.72 -25.16
C PRO A 88 0.18 -9.02 -26.61
N ALA A 89 1.34 -8.52 -27.04
CA ALA A 89 1.84 -8.67 -28.40
C ALA A 89 3.38 -8.67 -28.40
N ASP A 90 4.00 -9.24 -29.43
CA ASP A 90 5.47 -9.21 -29.58
C ASP A 90 5.99 -7.78 -29.81
N THR A 91 5.18 -6.94 -30.41
CA THR A 91 5.42 -5.50 -30.60
C THR A 91 4.12 -4.75 -30.32
N GLY A 92 4.22 -3.57 -29.73
CA GLY A 92 3.04 -2.79 -29.39
C GLY A 92 3.38 -1.35 -29.06
N GLU A 93 2.36 -0.52 -28.95
CA GLU A 93 2.47 0.91 -28.66
C GLU A 93 2.86 1.19 -27.21
N MET A 94 2.67 0.21 -26.32
CA MET A 94 3.06 0.32 -24.94
C MET A 94 4.01 -0.81 -24.53
N VAL A 95 5.07 -0.47 -23.82
CA VAL A 95 5.94 -1.44 -23.14
C VAL A 95 5.80 -1.27 -21.63
N ARG A 96 5.71 -2.39 -20.94
CA ARG A 96 5.73 -2.48 -19.48
C ARG A 96 6.92 -3.31 -19.03
N LEU A 97 7.74 -2.76 -18.15
CA LEU A 97 8.68 -3.55 -17.38
C LEU A 97 7.95 -4.07 -16.14
N ALA A 98 7.92 -5.39 -16.00
CA ALA A 98 7.33 -6.08 -14.86
C ALA A 98 8.46 -6.62 -13.98
N ALA A 99 8.60 -6.13 -12.78
CA ALA A 99 9.48 -6.67 -11.75
C ALA A 99 8.63 -7.51 -10.79
N THR A 100 8.81 -8.81 -10.80
CA THR A 100 7.94 -9.76 -10.09
C THR A 100 8.73 -10.72 -9.21
N GLY A 101 8.04 -11.37 -8.26
CA GLY A 101 8.61 -12.43 -7.44
C GLY A 101 9.47 -11.95 -6.26
N ALA A 102 9.67 -10.65 -6.07
CA ALA A 102 10.29 -10.13 -4.87
C ALA A 102 9.26 -9.98 -3.75
N GLY A 103 9.55 -10.45 -2.56
CA GLY A 103 8.86 -10.01 -1.37
C GLY A 103 9.23 -8.57 -1.07
N GLN A 104 8.29 -7.76 -0.64
CA GLN A 104 8.57 -6.40 -0.17
C GLN A 104 8.39 -6.29 1.32
N GLU A 105 9.22 -5.48 1.94
CA GLU A 105 9.18 -5.25 3.39
C GLU A 105 9.44 -3.78 3.69
N ASP A 106 8.88 -3.34 4.82
CA ASP A 106 9.26 -2.09 5.48
C ASP A 106 9.32 -2.32 6.99
N THR A 107 10.45 -2.04 7.59
CA THR A 107 10.66 -2.09 9.04
C THR A 107 10.97 -0.72 9.61
N THR A 108 10.90 0.33 8.79
CA THR A 108 11.40 1.68 9.14
C THR A 108 10.31 2.63 9.63
N PHE A 109 9.03 2.26 9.51
CA PHE A 109 7.96 3.17 9.89
C PHE A 109 7.70 3.21 11.40
N ALA A 110 7.24 4.37 11.87
CA ALA A 110 6.67 4.54 13.19
C ALA A 110 5.14 4.45 13.11
N ALA A 111 4.50 3.92 14.16
CA ALA A 111 3.05 3.88 14.29
C ALA A 111 2.62 4.81 15.44
N PRO A 112 1.84 5.87 15.17
CA PRO A 112 1.32 6.75 16.23
C PRO A 112 0.28 6.04 17.09
N GLY A 113 -0.08 6.66 18.19
CA GLY A 113 -1.14 6.15 19.05
C GLY A 113 -2.50 6.14 18.36
N ALA A 114 -3.38 5.26 18.82
CA ALA A 114 -4.75 5.20 18.35
C ALA A 114 -5.54 6.45 18.77
N SER A 115 -6.51 6.83 17.97
CA SER A 115 -7.37 7.98 18.17
C SER A 115 -8.82 7.66 17.82
N GLY A 116 -9.77 8.37 18.42
CA GLY A 116 -11.19 8.24 18.14
C GLY A 116 -11.81 6.90 18.57
N CYS A 117 -11.14 6.10 19.38
CA CYS A 117 -11.65 4.81 19.83
C CYS A 117 -12.65 4.96 20.99
N GLY A 118 -13.80 4.33 20.86
CA GLY A 118 -14.88 4.37 21.85
C GLY A 118 -16.17 4.98 21.32
N PRO A 119 -17.19 5.09 22.17
CA PRO A 119 -18.48 5.64 21.79
C PRO A 119 -18.33 7.06 21.22
N LEU A 120 -19.06 7.34 20.14
CA LEU A 120 -19.08 8.64 19.47
C LEU A 120 -17.72 9.15 18.98
N GLY A 121 -16.67 8.31 18.95
CA GLY A 121 -15.33 8.72 18.52
C GLY A 121 -14.59 9.61 19.52
N LEU A 122 -15.00 9.63 20.78
CA LEU A 122 -14.44 10.51 21.82
C LEU A 122 -13.11 10.03 22.40
N GLY A 123 -12.60 8.88 21.95
CA GLY A 123 -11.27 8.39 22.35
C GLY A 123 -11.22 7.74 23.74
N ALA A 124 -12.37 7.43 24.34
CA ALA A 124 -12.43 6.83 25.68
C ALA A 124 -11.64 5.52 25.81
N PHE A 125 -11.45 4.80 24.71
CA PHE A 125 -10.72 3.52 24.66
C PHE A 125 -9.37 3.60 23.93
N ASN A 126 -8.88 4.79 23.58
CA ASN A 126 -7.55 4.94 22.95
C ASN A 126 -6.46 4.25 23.78
N TRP A 127 -6.47 4.43 25.09
CA TRP A 127 -5.48 3.84 26.01
C TRP A 127 -5.47 2.31 25.94
N ALA A 128 -6.66 1.70 25.90
CA ALA A 128 -6.80 0.25 25.84
C ALA A 128 -6.30 -0.33 24.51
N VAL A 129 -6.61 0.35 23.39
CA VAL A 129 -6.10 -0.01 22.07
C VAL A 129 -4.58 0.15 22.04
N ASN A 130 -4.05 1.26 22.54
CA ASN A 130 -2.61 1.51 22.60
C ASN A 130 -1.88 0.44 23.42
N LEU A 131 -2.37 0.13 24.59
CA LEU A 131 -1.78 -0.89 25.46
C LEU A 131 -1.78 -2.27 24.77
N LYS A 132 -2.91 -2.66 24.18
CA LYS A 132 -3.07 -3.96 23.52
C LYS A 132 -2.21 -4.08 22.26
N SER A 133 -2.00 -2.99 21.54
CA SER A 133 -1.28 -2.96 20.25
C SER A 133 0.17 -2.46 20.37
N GLY A 134 0.65 -2.16 21.58
CA GLY A 134 2.00 -1.64 21.79
C GLY A 134 2.24 -0.26 21.17
N LEU A 135 1.23 0.62 21.18
CA LEU A 135 1.29 1.94 20.57
C LEU A 135 1.45 3.07 21.61
N PRO A 136 2.07 4.19 21.22
CA PRO A 136 2.78 4.44 19.96
C PRO A 136 4.05 3.58 19.83
N ALA A 137 4.37 3.17 18.62
CA ALA A 137 5.55 2.37 18.36
C ALA A 137 6.56 3.16 17.50
N ALA A 138 7.81 3.19 17.94
CA ALA A 138 8.89 3.88 17.24
C ALA A 138 9.27 3.15 15.93
N SER A 139 9.94 3.86 15.03
CA SER A 139 10.59 3.29 13.86
C SER A 139 11.49 2.09 14.26
N GLY A 140 11.48 1.05 13.45
CA GLY A 140 12.22 -0.19 13.72
C GLY A 140 11.53 -1.16 14.71
N LYS A 141 10.33 -0.83 15.19
CA LYS A 141 9.54 -1.71 16.07
C LYS A 141 8.32 -2.32 15.37
N ASN A 142 8.12 -1.97 14.12
CA ASN A 142 7.01 -2.42 13.30
C ASN A 142 7.56 -3.11 12.05
N SER A 143 6.78 -3.99 11.45
CA SER A 143 7.10 -4.60 10.17
C SER A 143 5.87 -4.69 9.30
N LEU A 144 6.06 -4.43 8.01
CA LEU A 144 5.13 -4.72 6.94
C LEU A 144 5.82 -5.71 6.00
N THR A 145 5.16 -6.79 5.65
CA THR A 145 5.64 -7.73 4.64
C THR A 145 4.55 -7.91 3.59
N LEU A 146 4.91 -7.71 2.32
CA LEU A 146 4.05 -7.93 1.17
C LEU A 146 4.63 -9.11 0.38
N ASN A 147 3.95 -10.23 0.43
CA ASN A 147 4.34 -11.41 -0.33
C ASN A 147 3.92 -11.27 -1.79
N SER A 148 4.78 -11.72 -2.71
CA SER A 148 4.50 -11.71 -4.16
C SER A 148 4.14 -10.32 -4.71
N ALA A 149 4.76 -9.28 -4.18
CA ALA A 149 4.60 -7.93 -4.71
C ALA A 149 5.18 -7.81 -6.12
N SER A 150 4.54 -6.98 -6.93
CA SER A 150 4.99 -6.68 -8.28
C SER A 150 5.10 -5.17 -8.46
N THR A 151 6.16 -4.74 -9.13
CA THR A 151 6.35 -3.34 -9.52
C THR A 151 6.31 -3.24 -11.02
N TYR A 152 5.50 -2.33 -11.53
CA TYR A 152 5.35 -2.10 -12.96
C TYR A 152 5.79 -0.69 -13.33
N LEU A 153 6.58 -0.60 -14.40
CA LEU A 153 6.95 0.64 -15.04
C LEU A 153 6.50 0.56 -16.50
N ALA A 154 5.68 1.48 -16.94
CA ALA A 154 5.17 1.49 -18.31
C ALA A 154 5.51 2.78 -19.05
N THR A 155 5.73 2.67 -20.34
CA THR A 155 5.95 3.78 -21.25
C THR A 155 5.39 3.46 -22.63
N LEU A 156 5.25 4.47 -23.49
CA LEU A 156 4.97 4.28 -24.90
C LEU A 156 6.29 3.98 -25.63
N THR A 157 6.28 2.98 -26.52
CA THR A 157 7.46 2.61 -27.33
C THR A 157 7.72 3.60 -28.44
N ASP A 158 6.66 4.04 -29.07
CA ASP A 158 6.69 5.08 -30.10
C ASP A 158 5.70 6.17 -29.67
N PRO A 159 6.18 7.26 -29.08
CA PRO A 159 5.31 8.38 -28.77
C PRO A 159 4.68 9.00 -30.02
N GLY A 160 5.04 8.52 -31.21
CA GLY A 160 4.56 9.05 -32.48
C GLY A 160 4.94 10.52 -32.65
N SER A 161 4.34 11.19 -33.60
CA SER A 161 4.34 12.63 -33.64
C SER A 161 3.66 13.16 -32.37
N ALA A 162 4.28 14.10 -31.67
CA ALA A 162 3.75 14.69 -30.44
C ALA A 162 2.26 15.03 -30.61
N SER A 163 1.41 14.30 -29.92
CA SER A 163 -0.04 14.50 -29.91
C SER A 163 -0.43 15.21 -28.64
N PRO A 164 -1.31 16.22 -28.68
CA PRO A 164 -1.81 16.86 -27.48
C PRO A 164 -2.54 15.90 -26.54
N ASP A 165 -2.95 14.74 -27.03
CA ASP A 165 -3.67 13.70 -26.28
C ASP A 165 -2.79 12.53 -25.80
N GLN A 166 -1.46 12.63 -25.86
CA GLN A 166 -0.56 11.53 -25.46
C GLN A 166 -0.82 11.03 -24.04
N GLY A 167 -1.09 11.92 -23.10
CA GLY A 167 -1.42 11.55 -21.73
C GLY A 167 -2.69 10.72 -21.63
N ARG A 168 -3.70 11.02 -22.43
CA ARG A 168 -4.94 10.25 -22.52
C ARG A 168 -4.68 8.88 -23.13
N THR A 169 -3.94 8.82 -24.23
CA THR A 169 -3.56 7.58 -24.90
C THR A 169 -2.78 6.66 -23.98
N PHE A 170 -1.78 7.18 -23.26
CA PHE A 170 -1.04 6.41 -22.26
C PHE A 170 -1.96 5.87 -21.17
N SER A 171 -2.86 6.70 -20.63
CA SER A 171 -3.80 6.28 -19.60
C SER A 171 -4.73 5.16 -20.08
N GLN A 172 -5.22 5.23 -21.31
CA GLN A 172 -6.05 4.19 -21.91
C GLN A 172 -5.29 2.88 -22.06
N TYR A 173 -4.07 2.91 -22.57
CA TYR A 173 -3.21 1.71 -22.73
C TYR A 173 -2.88 1.10 -21.36
N TRP A 174 -2.52 1.92 -20.40
CA TRP A 174 -2.26 1.47 -19.03
C TRP A 174 -3.45 0.75 -18.42
N HIS A 175 -4.63 1.35 -18.45
CA HIS A 175 -5.84 0.75 -17.91
C HIS A 175 -6.25 -0.53 -18.65
N SER A 176 -5.96 -0.64 -19.92
CA SER A 176 -6.23 -1.86 -20.69
C SER A 176 -5.25 -2.99 -20.34
N ALA A 177 -3.98 -2.68 -20.14
CA ALA A 177 -2.91 -3.65 -19.90
C ALA A 177 -2.78 -4.05 -18.41
N ALA A 178 -3.29 -3.26 -17.48
CA ALA A 178 -3.19 -3.50 -16.03
C ALA A 178 -4.36 -4.32 -15.46
N LYS A 179 -5.20 -4.90 -16.31
CA LYS A 179 -6.31 -5.79 -15.92
C LYS A 179 -5.81 -7.25 -15.75
#